data_1b988fbde76a3ae17eb012f728ef4115
#
_entry.id   1b988fbde76a3ae17eb012f728ef4115
#
_cell.length_a   1.000
_cell.length_b   1.000
_cell.length_c   1.000
_cell.angle_alpha   90.00
_cell.angle_beta   90.00
_cell.angle_gamma   90.00
#
_symmetry.space_group_name_H-M   'P 1'
#
loop_
_entity.id
_entity.type
_entity.pdbx_description
1 polymer ?
#
loop_
_entity_poly.entity_id
_entity_poly.type
_entity_poly.pdbx_seq_one_letter_code
_entity_poly.pdbx_strand_id
1 'polypeptide(L)'
;KQDCLDLPPKRRQMLPVTLSEAEGQGFQHRLQLKVEDYRRRAAAGLVRRDAEALAVLTALRQIGAEYKLPAAADLVAQLQAEGQAVVVFTAFVAAAQLLQQRLGGALLTGRLAAAERQSVVDRFQAGEEQLLISTYGVGGLGFTLHRARHVVLLERPWTPGDAEQAEDRCHRIGMQGTLECHWLQLGVADQLVDGLIADKAERIALLLSRGQAQLDRQPLPRMVQQLLDQW
;
A
#
# COMPACT_ATOMS: atom_id res chain seq x y z
N LYS A 1 -0.38 21.23 9.27
CA LYS A 1 -0.56 20.35 10.47
C LYS A 1 0.65 20.40 11.41
N GLN A 2 1.87 20.39 10.90
CA GLN A 2 3.08 20.41 11.72
C GLN A 2 3.26 21.70 12.54
N ASP A 3 2.76 22.81 12.08
CA ASP A 3 2.90 24.12 12.74
C ASP A 3 1.93 24.37 13.92
N CYS A 4 0.95 23.48 14.12
CA CYS A 4 -0.08 23.62 15.15
C CYS A 4 -0.11 22.50 16.19
N LEU A 5 0.63 21.41 15.98
CA LEU A 5 0.68 20.25 16.87
C LEU A 5 2.14 19.89 17.12
N ASP A 6 2.50 19.71 18.39
CA ASP A 6 3.81 19.22 18.81
C ASP A 6 3.90 17.71 18.52
N LEU A 7 4.06 17.38 17.23
CA LEU A 7 4.22 16.01 16.76
C LEU A 7 5.70 15.69 16.55
N PRO A 8 6.14 14.48 16.89
CA PRO A 8 7.51 14.07 16.65
C PRO A 8 7.83 14.02 15.15
N PRO A 9 9.11 14.01 14.75
CA PRO A 9 9.49 13.93 13.33
C PRO A 9 8.94 12.68 12.66
N LYS A 10 8.59 12.82 11.36
CA LYS A 10 8.21 11.71 10.48
C LYS A 10 9.19 11.62 9.32
N ARG A 11 9.79 10.46 9.12
CA ARG A 11 10.72 10.18 8.02
C ARG A 11 10.14 9.11 7.11
N ARG A 12 10.25 9.33 5.80
CA ARG A 12 9.88 8.35 4.78
C ARG A 12 11.13 7.86 4.08
N GLN A 13 11.27 6.55 3.99
CA GLN A 13 12.36 5.88 3.31
C GLN A 13 11.80 4.95 2.24
N MET A 14 12.28 5.11 1.01
CA MET A 14 11.99 4.19 -0.09
C MET A 14 12.97 3.03 0.00
N LEU A 15 12.46 1.82 0.14
CA LEU A 15 13.24 0.60 0.23
C LEU A 15 13.09 -0.19 -1.09
N PRO A 16 14.11 -0.22 -1.94
CA PRO A 16 14.05 -0.96 -3.18
C PRO A 16 14.03 -2.47 -2.89
N VAL A 17 13.10 -3.16 -3.53
CA VAL A 17 13.03 -4.63 -3.56
C VAL A 17 13.56 -5.07 -4.92
N THR A 18 14.63 -5.86 -4.90
CA THR A 18 15.24 -6.41 -6.10
C THR A 18 14.82 -7.86 -6.26
N LEU A 19 14.29 -8.21 -7.43
CA LEU A 19 13.99 -9.59 -7.79
C LEU A 19 15.20 -10.23 -8.44
N SER A 20 15.40 -11.50 -8.18
CA SER A 20 16.28 -12.33 -8.99
C SER A 20 15.73 -12.43 -10.43
N GLU A 21 16.56 -12.85 -11.38
CA GLU A 21 16.12 -13.01 -12.77
C GLU A 21 14.92 -13.96 -12.89
N ALA A 22 14.94 -15.09 -12.16
CA ALA A 22 13.85 -16.07 -12.16
C ALA A 22 12.55 -15.48 -11.57
N GLU A 23 12.63 -14.71 -10.49
CA GLU A 23 11.48 -14.02 -9.90
C GLU A 23 10.95 -12.95 -10.85
N GLY A 24 11.82 -12.20 -11.52
CA GLY A 24 11.43 -11.20 -12.53
C GLY A 24 10.66 -11.83 -13.69
N GLN A 25 11.16 -12.94 -14.24
CA GLN A 25 10.46 -13.71 -15.28
C GLN A 25 9.11 -14.23 -14.77
N GLY A 26 9.07 -14.76 -13.54
CA GLY A 26 7.83 -15.21 -12.92
C GLY A 26 6.80 -14.09 -12.73
N PHE A 27 7.25 -12.90 -12.32
CA PHE A 27 6.42 -11.71 -12.19
C PHE A 27 5.81 -11.30 -13.53
N GLN A 28 6.63 -11.20 -14.58
CA GLN A 28 6.19 -10.87 -15.94
C GLN A 28 5.18 -11.87 -16.48
N HIS A 29 5.47 -13.16 -16.36
CA HIS A 29 4.57 -14.20 -16.81
C HIS A 29 3.20 -14.15 -16.12
N ARG A 30 3.19 -13.97 -14.80
CA ARG A 30 1.93 -13.83 -14.05
C ARG A 30 1.14 -12.59 -14.45
N LEU A 31 1.81 -11.47 -14.73
CA LEU A 31 1.16 -10.25 -15.20
C LEU A 31 0.55 -10.47 -16.58
N GLN A 32 1.28 -11.09 -17.52
CA GLN A 32 0.78 -11.43 -18.85
C GLN A 32 -0.48 -12.29 -18.78
N LEU A 33 -0.46 -13.35 -17.97
CA LEU A 33 -1.63 -14.22 -17.78
C LEU A 33 -2.87 -13.46 -17.28
N LYS A 34 -2.69 -12.49 -16.38
CA LYS A 34 -3.79 -11.64 -15.88
C LYS A 34 -4.34 -10.72 -16.96
N VAL A 35 -3.48 -10.15 -17.78
CA VAL A 35 -3.86 -9.27 -18.90
C VAL A 35 -4.62 -10.07 -19.95
N GLU A 36 -4.12 -11.25 -20.32
CA GLU A 36 -4.78 -12.13 -21.30
C GLU A 36 -6.14 -12.63 -20.79
N ASP A 37 -6.23 -13.02 -19.53
CA ASP A 37 -7.52 -13.41 -18.94
C ASP A 37 -8.53 -12.26 -18.98
N TYR A 38 -8.09 -11.04 -18.62
CA TYR A 38 -8.96 -9.88 -18.72
C TYR A 38 -9.43 -9.62 -20.15
N ARG A 39 -8.51 -9.64 -21.14
CA ARG A 39 -8.83 -9.43 -22.56
C ARG A 39 -9.82 -10.46 -23.09
N ARG A 40 -9.63 -11.72 -22.73
CA ARG A 40 -10.54 -12.82 -23.06
C ARG A 40 -11.95 -12.58 -22.50
N ARG A 41 -12.06 -12.19 -21.24
CA ARG A 41 -13.33 -11.86 -20.58
C ARG A 41 -14.00 -10.62 -21.17
N ALA A 42 -13.21 -9.61 -21.56
CA ALA A 42 -13.72 -8.41 -22.22
C ALA A 42 -14.25 -8.72 -23.62
N ALA A 43 -13.58 -9.60 -24.38
CA ALA A 43 -14.05 -10.07 -25.67
C ALA A 43 -15.34 -10.87 -25.57
N ALA A 44 -15.53 -11.63 -24.50
CA ALA A 44 -16.76 -12.36 -24.20
C ALA A 44 -17.89 -11.49 -23.62
N GLY A 45 -17.66 -10.17 -23.43
CA GLY A 45 -18.65 -9.26 -22.86
C GLY A 45 -18.90 -9.40 -21.36
N LEU A 46 -18.04 -10.17 -20.67
CA LEU A 46 -18.18 -10.43 -19.23
C LEU A 46 -17.66 -9.28 -18.35
N VAL A 47 -16.81 -8.40 -18.90
CA VAL A 47 -16.25 -7.22 -18.23
C VAL A 47 -16.21 -6.03 -19.18
N ARG A 48 -16.17 -4.84 -18.62
CA ARG A 48 -16.15 -3.60 -19.41
C ARG A 48 -14.77 -3.40 -20.05
N ARG A 49 -14.72 -3.11 -21.34
CA ARG A 49 -13.45 -2.86 -22.05
C ARG A 49 -12.71 -1.62 -21.56
N ASP A 50 -13.44 -0.59 -21.13
CA ASP A 50 -12.88 0.65 -20.60
C ASP A 50 -12.25 0.52 -19.18
N ALA A 51 -12.44 -0.63 -18.53
CA ALA A 51 -11.84 -0.94 -17.23
C ALA A 51 -10.54 -1.76 -17.35
N GLU A 52 -10.05 -2.05 -18.56
CA GLU A 52 -8.82 -2.86 -18.76
C GLU A 52 -7.62 -2.27 -18.02
N ALA A 53 -7.40 -0.98 -18.17
CA ALA A 53 -6.28 -0.31 -17.52
C ALA A 53 -6.30 -0.43 -15.98
N LEU A 54 -7.48 -0.25 -15.38
CA LEU A 54 -7.63 -0.39 -13.93
C LEU A 54 -7.40 -1.83 -13.47
N ALA A 55 -7.89 -2.81 -14.26
CA ALA A 55 -7.70 -4.22 -13.95
C ALA A 55 -6.21 -4.62 -14.02
N VAL A 56 -5.49 -4.15 -15.05
CA VAL A 56 -4.04 -4.37 -15.19
C VAL A 56 -3.27 -3.75 -14.05
N LEU A 57 -3.55 -2.50 -13.70
CA LEU A 57 -2.89 -1.83 -12.57
C LEU A 57 -3.19 -2.50 -11.23
N THR A 58 -4.41 -2.98 -11.04
CA THR A 58 -4.77 -3.73 -9.83
C THR A 58 -4.01 -5.05 -9.78
N ALA A 59 -3.91 -5.78 -10.90
CA ALA A 59 -3.14 -7.01 -11.01
C ALA A 59 -1.65 -6.77 -10.75
N LEU A 60 -1.08 -5.71 -11.34
CA LEU A 60 0.31 -5.29 -11.14
C LEU A 60 0.62 -5.08 -9.66
N ARG A 61 -0.22 -4.31 -8.97
CA ARG A 61 -0.08 -4.04 -7.54
C ARG A 61 -0.24 -5.30 -6.69
N GLN A 62 -1.21 -6.16 -7.01
CA GLN A 62 -1.46 -7.39 -6.29
C GLN A 62 -0.29 -8.37 -6.42
N ILE A 63 0.18 -8.61 -7.64
CA ILE A 63 1.34 -9.45 -7.91
C ILE A 63 2.59 -8.83 -7.26
N GLY A 64 2.79 -7.51 -7.43
CA GLY A 64 3.90 -6.79 -6.81
C GLY A 64 3.91 -6.89 -5.29
N ALA A 65 2.74 -6.83 -4.63
CA ALA A 65 2.63 -7.05 -3.19
C ALA A 65 3.17 -8.43 -2.79
N GLU A 66 2.78 -9.50 -3.51
CA GLU A 66 3.21 -10.87 -3.24
C GLU A 66 4.74 -11.01 -3.37
N TYR A 67 5.36 -10.43 -4.40
CA TYR A 67 6.81 -10.47 -4.58
C TYR A 67 7.59 -9.60 -3.56
N LYS A 68 6.93 -8.65 -2.91
CA LYS A 68 7.53 -7.87 -1.82
C LYS A 68 7.40 -8.54 -0.44
N LEU A 69 6.59 -9.61 -0.30
CA LEU A 69 6.37 -10.27 0.98
C LEU A 69 7.66 -10.77 1.66
N PRO A 70 8.64 -11.38 0.96
CA PRO A 70 9.89 -11.79 1.59
C PRO A 70 10.64 -10.62 2.22
N ALA A 71 10.86 -9.55 1.45
CA ALA A 71 11.58 -8.37 1.93
C ALA A 71 10.83 -7.65 3.08
N ALA A 72 9.48 -7.60 3.01
CA ALA A 72 8.67 -7.09 4.10
C ALA A 72 8.82 -7.92 5.37
N ALA A 73 8.81 -9.24 5.23
CA ALA A 73 8.95 -10.15 6.36
C ALA A 73 10.33 -10.05 7.02
N ASP A 74 11.38 -9.96 6.23
CA ASP A 74 12.74 -9.84 6.74
C ASP A 74 12.93 -8.50 7.49
N LEU A 75 12.44 -7.38 6.93
CA LEU A 75 12.44 -6.08 7.60
C LEU A 75 11.66 -6.11 8.91
N VAL A 76 10.45 -6.66 8.91
CA VAL A 76 9.61 -6.74 10.12
C VAL A 76 10.28 -7.62 11.18
N ALA A 77 10.83 -8.78 10.81
CA ALA A 77 11.52 -9.67 11.72
C ALA A 77 12.74 -8.98 12.37
N GLN A 78 13.52 -8.21 11.59
CA GLN A 78 14.62 -7.42 12.12
C GLN A 78 14.13 -6.40 13.14
N LEU A 79 13.12 -5.60 12.80
CA LEU A 79 12.57 -4.58 13.71
C LEU A 79 12.00 -5.19 14.99
N GLN A 80 11.33 -6.34 14.90
CA GLN A 80 10.84 -7.06 16.08
C GLN A 80 12.00 -7.58 16.96
N ALA A 81 13.09 -8.06 16.36
CA ALA A 81 14.29 -8.48 17.11
C ALA A 81 14.93 -7.31 17.85
N GLU A 82 14.79 -6.08 17.34
CA GLU A 82 15.19 -4.83 18.01
C GLU A 82 14.16 -4.34 19.04
N GLY A 83 13.10 -5.11 19.31
CA GLY A 83 12.05 -4.77 20.26
C GLY A 83 11.08 -3.69 19.77
N GLN A 84 11.09 -3.38 18.47
CA GLN A 84 10.24 -2.33 17.91
C GLN A 84 8.82 -2.81 17.64
N ALA A 85 7.84 -1.96 17.90
CA ALA A 85 6.46 -2.18 17.48
C ALA A 85 6.28 -1.72 16.02
N VAL A 86 5.71 -2.58 15.18
CA VAL A 86 5.59 -2.36 13.74
C VAL A 86 4.14 -2.45 13.28
N VAL A 87 3.74 -1.53 12.41
CA VAL A 87 2.48 -1.63 11.67
C VAL A 87 2.77 -1.82 10.18
N VAL A 88 2.20 -2.85 9.57
CA VAL A 88 2.28 -3.08 8.12
C VAL A 88 0.94 -2.74 7.48
N PHE A 89 0.96 -1.91 6.45
CA PHE A 89 -0.22 -1.60 5.64
C PHE A 89 -0.14 -2.23 4.25
N THR A 90 -1.26 -2.80 3.81
CA THR A 90 -1.44 -3.36 2.47
C THR A 90 -2.87 -3.11 1.96
N ALA A 91 -3.07 -3.04 0.65
CA ALA A 91 -4.41 -2.97 0.06
C ALA A 91 -5.09 -4.35 -0.01
N PHE A 92 -4.31 -5.44 0.08
CA PHE A 92 -4.78 -6.78 -0.24
C PHE A 92 -4.87 -7.67 0.99
N VAL A 93 -6.09 -8.15 1.28
CA VAL A 93 -6.34 -9.07 2.42
C VAL A 93 -5.48 -10.34 2.30
N ALA A 94 -5.28 -10.86 1.07
CA ALA A 94 -4.45 -12.05 0.86
C ALA A 94 -2.99 -11.80 1.27
N ALA A 95 -2.41 -10.66 0.91
CA ALA A 95 -1.05 -10.30 1.31
C ALA A 95 -0.94 -10.14 2.85
N ALA A 96 -1.95 -9.51 3.47
CA ALA A 96 -2.01 -9.37 4.93
C ALA A 96 -2.05 -10.74 5.64
N GLN A 97 -2.85 -11.67 5.13
CA GLN A 97 -2.96 -13.03 5.66
C GLN A 97 -1.65 -13.83 5.49
N LEU A 98 -1.00 -13.72 4.34
CA LEU A 98 0.30 -14.38 4.10
C LEU A 98 1.40 -13.86 5.04
N LEU A 99 1.46 -12.54 5.27
CA LEU A 99 2.37 -11.96 6.25
C LEU A 99 2.07 -12.45 7.67
N GLN A 100 0.78 -12.49 8.06
CA GLN A 100 0.39 -13.01 9.35
C GLN A 100 0.78 -14.47 9.55
N GLN A 101 0.57 -15.32 8.53
CA GLN A 101 0.97 -16.73 8.58
C GLN A 101 2.48 -16.90 8.76
N ARG A 102 3.27 -16.00 8.16
CA ARG A 102 4.74 -16.07 8.21
C ARG A 102 5.33 -15.50 9.50
N LEU A 103 4.76 -14.41 10.01
CA LEU A 103 5.35 -13.62 11.11
C LEU A 103 4.54 -13.67 12.41
N GLY A 104 3.33 -14.18 12.37
CA GLY A 104 2.38 -14.01 13.47
C GLY A 104 1.83 -12.59 13.52
N GLY A 105 1.51 -12.14 14.73
CA GLY A 105 0.97 -10.80 15.00
C GLY A 105 -0.52 -10.66 14.76
N ALA A 106 -1.03 -9.48 15.06
CA ALA A 106 -2.44 -9.15 14.96
C ALA A 106 -2.84 -8.76 13.54
N LEU A 107 -3.98 -9.24 13.05
CA LEU A 107 -4.54 -8.93 11.74
C LEU A 107 -5.76 -8.02 11.87
N LEU A 108 -5.73 -6.85 11.24
CA LEU A 108 -6.79 -5.85 11.26
C LEU A 108 -7.33 -5.63 9.83
N THR A 109 -8.48 -6.23 9.53
CA THR A 109 -9.12 -6.14 8.21
C THR A 109 -10.59 -5.74 8.31
N GLY A 110 -11.17 -5.31 7.20
CA GLY A 110 -12.59 -4.98 7.12
C GLY A 110 -13.55 -6.15 7.38
N ARG A 111 -13.04 -7.39 7.39
CA ARG A 111 -13.84 -8.59 7.67
C ARG A 111 -14.17 -8.77 9.14
N LEU A 112 -13.41 -8.17 10.04
CA LEU A 112 -13.66 -8.22 11.48
C LEU A 112 -14.85 -7.34 11.84
N ALA A 113 -15.63 -7.77 12.85
CA ALA A 113 -16.65 -6.93 13.47
C ALA A 113 -16.02 -5.70 14.18
N ALA A 114 -16.81 -4.66 14.42
CA ALA A 114 -16.30 -3.42 15.01
C ALA A 114 -15.63 -3.64 16.39
N ALA A 115 -16.26 -4.47 17.24
CA ALA A 115 -15.73 -4.79 18.56
C ALA A 115 -14.43 -5.59 18.49
N GLU A 116 -14.32 -6.54 17.56
CA GLU A 116 -13.09 -7.31 17.33
C GLU A 116 -11.94 -6.42 16.86
N ARG A 117 -12.22 -5.48 15.94
CA ARG A 117 -11.23 -4.51 15.49
C ARG A 117 -10.68 -3.66 16.62
N GLN A 118 -11.57 -3.19 17.51
CA GLN A 118 -11.14 -2.42 18.67
C GLN A 118 -10.29 -3.27 19.61
N SER A 119 -10.68 -4.50 19.90
CA SER A 119 -9.91 -5.43 20.74
C SER A 119 -8.50 -5.69 20.16
N VAL A 120 -8.37 -5.84 18.83
CA VAL A 120 -7.07 -5.99 18.16
C VAL A 120 -6.19 -4.77 18.39
N VAL A 121 -6.76 -3.57 18.22
CA VAL A 121 -6.03 -2.30 18.44
C VAL A 121 -5.61 -2.16 19.91
N ASP A 122 -6.49 -2.47 20.84
CA ASP A 122 -6.22 -2.36 22.28
C ASP A 122 -5.08 -3.27 22.71
N ARG A 123 -5.07 -4.53 22.27
CA ARG A 123 -3.96 -5.48 22.52
C ARG A 123 -2.64 -4.99 21.95
N PHE A 124 -2.65 -4.45 20.72
CA PHE A 124 -1.46 -3.86 20.13
C PHE A 124 -0.95 -2.66 20.95
N GLN A 125 -1.84 -1.77 21.37
CA GLN A 125 -1.48 -0.60 22.17
C GLN A 125 -1.02 -0.99 23.59
N ALA A 126 -1.57 -2.05 24.18
CA ALA A 126 -1.15 -2.61 25.46
C ALA A 126 0.24 -3.29 25.42
N GLY A 127 0.75 -3.60 24.19
CA GLY A 127 2.04 -4.26 24.03
C GLY A 127 1.98 -5.78 24.00
N GLU A 128 0.80 -6.36 23.99
CA GLU A 128 0.59 -7.81 23.87
C GLU A 128 1.02 -8.33 22.48
N GLU A 129 0.95 -7.44 21.47
CA GLU A 129 1.35 -7.71 20.11
C GLU A 129 2.41 -6.68 19.66
N GLN A 130 3.50 -7.13 19.06
CA GLN A 130 4.52 -6.24 18.49
C GLN A 130 4.28 -5.91 17.01
N LEU A 131 3.49 -6.73 16.32
CA LEU A 131 3.16 -6.58 14.92
C LEU A 131 1.66 -6.44 14.73
N LEU A 132 1.25 -5.38 14.04
CA LEU A 132 -0.11 -5.20 13.53
C LEU A 132 -0.08 -5.13 12.00
N ILE A 133 -0.79 -6.04 11.33
CA ILE A 133 -0.93 -6.05 9.88
C ILE A 133 -2.34 -5.56 9.54
N SER A 134 -2.44 -4.46 8.79
CA SER A 134 -3.72 -3.81 8.51
C SER A 134 -3.93 -3.58 7.02
N THR A 135 -5.18 -3.64 6.58
CA THR A 135 -5.54 -3.14 5.25
C THR A 135 -5.88 -1.65 5.30
N TYR A 136 -5.53 -0.89 4.23
CA TYR A 136 -5.81 0.56 4.16
C TYR A 136 -7.29 0.90 4.39
N GLY A 137 -8.22 0.08 3.88
CA GLY A 137 -9.66 0.32 3.99
C GLY A 137 -10.21 0.33 5.42
N VAL A 138 -9.52 -0.29 6.38
CA VAL A 138 -9.90 -0.25 7.80
C VAL A 138 -9.50 1.08 8.44
N GLY A 139 -8.57 1.79 7.83
CA GLY A 139 -8.09 3.08 8.30
C GLY A 139 -9.16 4.18 8.44
N GLY A 140 -10.34 4.05 7.79
CA GLY A 140 -11.45 5.00 7.93
C GLY A 140 -12.04 5.11 9.35
N LEU A 141 -11.78 4.15 10.22
CA LEU A 141 -12.38 4.05 11.55
C LEU A 141 -11.63 4.82 12.67
N GLY A 142 -10.64 5.62 12.35
CA GLY A 142 -10.05 6.55 13.32
C GLY A 142 -9.13 5.93 14.38
N PHE A 143 -8.75 4.66 14.27
CA PHE A 143 -7.87 4.00 15.23
C PHE A 143 -6.56 4.75 15.44
N THR A 144 -6.08 4.76 16.67
CA THR A 144 -4.80 5.34 17.06
C THR A 144 -3.81 4.22 17.31
N LEU A 145 -2.63 4.28 16.64
CA LEU A 145 -1.59 3.25 16.69
C LEU A 145 -0.23 3.87 17.10
N HIS A 146 -0.28 4.87 17.99
CA HIS A 146 0.88 5.70 18.38
C HIS A 146 2.01 4.92 19.07
N ARG A 147 1.76 3.68 19.50
CA ARG A 147 2.80 2.79 20.02
C ARG A 147 3.80 2.38 18.92
N ALA A 148 3.35 2.31 17.66
CA ALA A 148 4.24 1.96 16.55
C ALA A 148 5.14 3.13 16.17
N ARG A 149 6.45 2.87 16.12
CA ARG A 149 7.47 3.79 15.59
C ARG A 149 7.90 3.46 14.18
N HIS A 150 7.52 2.29 13.68
CA HIS A 150 7.81 1.81 12.34
C HIS A 150 6.53 1.45 11.61
N VAL A 151 6.36 2.04 10.43
CA VAL A 151 5.28 1.75 9.51
C VAL A 151 5.87 1.21 8.22
N VAL A 152 5.39 0.06 7.77
CA VAL A 152 5.79 -0.55 6.49
C VAL A 152 4.60 -0.48 5.53
N LEU A 153 4.78 0.16 4.39
CA LEU A 153 3.80 0.18 3.30
C LEU A 153 4.25 -0.82 2.24
N LEU A 154 3.50 -1.92 2.11
CA LEU A 154 3.83 -3.00 1.19
C LEU A 154 3.64 -2.57 -0.27
N GLU A 155 2.54 -1.88 -0.56
CA GLU A 155 2.29 -1.20 -1.82
C GLU A 155 1.60 0.14 -1.59
N ARG A 156 1.65 1.02 -2.62
CA ARG A 156 0.99 2.32 -2.56
C ARG A 156 -0.53 2.18 -2.62
N PRO A 157 -1.28 2.90 -1.78
CA PRO A 157 -2.72 3.06 -2.01
C PRO A 157 -2.98 3.92 -3.26
N TRP A 158 -4.23 3.90 -3.76
CA TRP A 158 -4.61 4.64 -4.98
C TRP A 158 -4.61 6.15 -4.85
N THR A 159 -4.57 6.68 -3.64
CA THR A 159 -4.52 8.11 -3.40
C THR A 159 -3.39 8.47 -2.44
N PRO A 160 -2.72 9.61 -2.65
CA PRO A 160 -1.71 10.10 -1.71
C PRO A 160 -2.25 10.27 -0.29
N GLY A 161 -3.52 10.71 -0.18
CA GLY A 161 -4.19 10.90 1.09
C GLY A 161 -4.36 9.62 1.90
N ASP A 162 -4.58 8.48 1.24
CA ASP A 162 -4.72 7.19 1.93
C ASP A 162 -3.39 6.75 2.56
N ALA A 163 -2.25 7.02 1.90
CA ALA A 163 -0.93 6.76 2.46
C ALA A 163 -0.67 7.63 3.70
N GLU A 164 -0.94 8.93 3.58
CA GLU A 164 -0.83 9.86 4.71
C GLU A 164 -1.75 9.47 5.87
N GLN A 165 -3.00 9.11 5.57
CA GLN A 165 -3.92 8.64 6.59
C GLN A 165 -3.42 7.38 7.31
N ALA A 166 -2.84 6.43 6.59
CA ALA A 166 -2.26 5.22 7.18
C ALA A 166 -1.10 5.58 8.13
N GLU A 167 -0.16 6.40 7.70
CA GLU A 167 0.94 6.89 8.52
C GLU A 167 0.44 7.70 9.73
N ASP A 168 -0.55 8.57 9.52
CA ASP A 168 -1.14 9.44 10.56
C ASP A 168 -1.94 8.65 11.62
N ARG A 169 -2.17 7.34 11.44
CA ARG A 169 -2.64 6.46 12.52
C ARG A 169 -1.59 6.25 13.60
N CYS A 170 -0.35 6.21 13.18
CA CYS A 170 0.80 6.07 14.08
C CYS A 170 1.35 7.45 14.49
N HIS A 171 1.39 8.42 13.57
CA HIS A 171 1.88 9.78 13.79
C HIS A 171 0.86 10.66 14.52
N ARG A 172 0.74 10.45 15.81
CA ARG A 172 -0.25 11.15 16.66
C ARG A 172 0.35 11.63 17.97
N ILE A 173 -0.37 12.54 18.63
CA ILE A 173 -0.08 12.99 19.99
C ILE A 173 0.02 11.77 20.91
N GLY A 174 1.10 11.71 21.67
CA GLY A 174 1.43 10.56 22.54
C GLY A 174 2.44 9.59 21.94
N MET A 175 2.75 9.68 20.65
CA MET A 175 3.85 8.96 20.05
C MET A 175 5.19 9.51 20.57
N GLN A 176 6.14 8.62 20.86
CA GLN A 176 7.47 9.00 21.31
C GLN A 176 8.53 8.71 20.25
N GLY A 177 9.41 9.68 20.00
CA GLY A 177 10.50 9.57 19.03
C GLY A 177 10.03 9.77 17.58
N THR A 178 10.87 9.44 16.62
CA THR A 178 10.61 9.60 15.19
C THR A 178 9.75 8.48 14.65
N LEU A 179 8.78 8.80 13.80
CA LEU A 179 8.06 7.80 13.00
C LEU A 179 8.87 7.49 11.73
N GLU A 180 9.28 6.24 11.58
CA GLU A 180 9.98 5.74 10.40
C GLU A 180 9.00 5.01 9.48
N CYS A 181 8.76 5.57 8.30
CA CYS A 181 7.86 5.02 7.30
C CYS A 181 8.67 4.36 6.18
N HIS A 182 8.62 3.04 6.11
CA HIS A 182 9.33 2.21 5.13
C HIS A 182 8.40 1.89 3.96
N TRP A 183 8.72 2.44 2.81
CA TRP A 183 7.93 2.25 1.61
C TRP A 183 8.63 1.26 0.68
N LEU A 184 8.14 0.03 0.61
CA LEU A 184 8.71 -0.99 -0.27
C LEU A 184 8.41 -0.66 -1.74
N GLN A 185 9.44 -0.70 -2.59
CA GLN A 185 9.34 -0.34 -4.00
C GLN A 185 9.92 -1.44 -4.88
N LEU A 186 9.07 -2.01 -5.73
CA LEU A 186 9.44 -3.05 -6.69
C LEU A 186 9.67 -2.44 -8.07
N GLY A 187 10.87 -1.90 -8.29
CA GLY A 187 11.35 -1.44 -9.60
C GLY A 187 10.35 -0.59 -10.40
N VAL A 188 10.30 -0.82 -11.71
CA VAL A 188 9.45 -0.09 -12.65
C VAL A 188 7.95 -0.23 -12.35
N ALA A 189 7.53 -1.39 -11.81
CA ALA A 189 6.13 -1.66 -11.51
C ALA A 189 5.52 -0.66 -10.52
N ASP A 190 6.23 -0.38 -9.42
CA ASP A 190 5.77 0.59 -8.43
C ASP A 190 6.00 2.03 -8.90
N GLN A 191 7.07 2.30 -9.66
CA GLN A 191 7.32 3.64 -10.22
C GLN A 191 6.18 4.12 -11.11
N LEU A 192 5.57 3.22 -11.87
CA LEU A 192 4.40 3.51 -12.70
C LEU A 192 3.16 3.83 -11.86
N VAL A 193 2.92 3.04 -10.82
CA VAL A 193 1.84 3.33 -9.87
C VAL A 193 2.09 4.66 -9.16
N ASP A 194 3.32 4.92 -8.74
CA ASP A 194 3.73 6.17 -8.08
C ASP A 194 3.54 7.37 -9.02
N GLY A 195 3.90 7.25 -10.32
CA GLY A 195 3.67 8.28 -11.33
C GLY A 195 2.19 8.62 -11.51
N LEU A 196 1.33 7.59 -11.58
CA LEU A 196 -0.12 7.77 -11.67
C LEU A 196 -0.72 8.46 -10.43
N ILE A 197 -0.22 8.10 -9.24
CA ILE A 197 -0.66 8.70 -7.98
C ILE A 197 -0.22 10.17 -7.92
N ALA A 198 1.01 10.48 -8.34
CA ALA A 198 1.53 11.85 -8.39
C ALA A 198 0.74 12.73 -9.36
N ASP A 199 0.46 12.26 -10.59
CA ASP A 199 -0.38 12.96 -11.57
C ASP A 199 -1.80 13.23 -11.03
N LYS A 200 -2.38 12.25 -10.35
CA LYS A 200 -3.68 12.41 -9.71
C LYS A 200 -3.64 13.45 -8.58
N ALA A 201 -2.57 13.48 -7.78
CA ALA A 201 -2.40 14.46 -6.70
C ALA A 201 -2.27 15.88 -7.25
N GLU A 202 -1.50 16.06 -8.32
CA GLU A 202 -1.34 17.34 -9.00
C GLU A 202 -2.67 17.85 -9.57
N ARG A 203 -3.45 16.98 -10.21
CA ARG A 203 -4.79 17.32 -10.71
C ARG A 203 -5.75 17.74 -9.60
N ILE A 204 -5.73 17.05 -8.47
CA ILE A 204 -6.53 17.45 -7.30
C ILE A 204 -6.11 18.83 -6.78
N ALA A 205 -4.80 19.06 -6.66
CA ALA A 205 -4.26 20.35 -6.21
C ALA A 205 -4.65 21.50 -7.15
N LEU A 206 -4.59 21.29 -8.47
CA LEU A 206 -5.02 22.26 -9.48
C LEU A 206 -6.52 22.56 -9.42
N LEU A 207 -7.36 21.54 -9.20
CA LEU A 207 -8.81 21.73 -9.03
C LEU A 207 -9.14 22.57 -7.78
N LEU A 208 -8.44 22.31 -6.68
CA LEU A 208 -8.64 23.05 -5.43
C LEU A 208 -8.13 24.50 -5.52
N SER A 209 -7.10 24.77 -6.35
CA SER A 209 -6.51 26.10 -6.47
C SER A 209 -7.20 27.01 -7.50
N ARG A 210 -7.85 26.47 -8.52
CA ARG A 210 -8.34 27.22 -9.70
C ARG A 210 -9.83 27.12 -10.00
N GLY A 211 -10.62 26.41 -9.19
CA GLY A 211 -12.08 26.41 -9.30
C GLY A 211 -12.71 25.81 -10.56
N GLN A 212 -12.03 25.72 -11.69
CA GLN A 212 -12.45 25.09 -12.95
C GLN A 212 -11.25 25.03 -13.92
N ALA A 213 -10.41 24.03 -13.84
CA ALA A 213 -9.47 23.72 -14.91
C ALA A 213 -10.06 22.59 -15.76
N GLN A 214 -10.22 22.83 -17.06
CA GLN A 214 -10.42 21.75 -18.03
C GLN A 214 -9.13 20.90 -18.03
N LEU A 215 -9.20 19.77 -17.34
CA LEU A 215 -8.12 18.80 -17.29
C LEU A 215 -8.17 17.97 -18.56
N ASP A 216 -7.12 18.10 -19.35
CA ASP A 216 -6.91 17.23 -20.51
C ASP A 216 -6.73 15.79 -19.97
N ARG A 217 -7.75 14.96 -20.16
CA ARG A 217 -7.76 13.58 -19.73
C ARG A 217 -6.87 12.79 -20.69
N GLN A 218 -5.58 12.67 -20.36
CA GLN A 218 -4.83 11.59 -21.00
C GLN A 218 -5.48 10.26 -20.59
N PRO A 219 -5.94 9.47 -21.54
CA PRO A 219 -6.62 8.23 -21.20
C PRO A 219 -5.63 7.28 -20.54
N LEU A 220 -5.97 6.79 -19.34
CA LEU A 220 -5.29 5.65 -18.69
C LEU A 220 -4.82 4.55 -19.67
N PRO A 221 -5.55 4.22 -20.75
CA PRO A 221 -5.13 3.23 -21.73
C PRO A 221 -3.75 3.45 -22.35
N ARG A 222 -3.33 4.69 -22.61
CA ARG A 222 -2.03 4.94 -23.24
C ARG A 222 -0.85 4.63 -22.31
N MET A 223 -0.94 4.96 -21.04
CA MET A 223 0.11 4.64 -20.08
C MET A 223 0.22 3.14 -19.84
N VAL A 224 -0.93 2.44 -19.78
CA VAL A 224 -0.94 0.98 -19.65
C VAL A 224 -0.44 0.30 -20.93
N GLN A 225 -0.77 0.84 -22.11
CA GLN A 225 -0.25 0.32 -23.37
C GLN A 225 1.26 0.52 -23.47
N GLN A 226 1.79 1.68 -23.11
CA GLN A 226 3.23 1.92 -23.04
C GLN A 226 3.94 0.96 -22.08
N LEU A 227 3.27 0.57 -20.99
CA LEU A 227 3.72 -0.42 -20.03
C LEU A 227 3.81 -1.81 -20.66
N LEU A 228 2.76 -2.21 -21.38
CA LEU A 228 2.69 -3.51 -22.05
C LEU A 228 3.66 -3.61 -23.23
N ASP A 229 3.97 -2.48 -23.88
CA ASP A 229 4.90 -2.40 -25.01
C ASP A 229 6.39 -2.38 -24.54
N GLN A 230 6.67 -2.08 -23.28
CA GLN A 230 8.01 -2.13 -22.67
C GLN A 230 8.37 -3.51 -22.10
N TRP A 231 7.41 -4.44 -22.12
CA TRP A 231 7.52 -5.81 -21.61
C TRP A 231 7.28 -6.82 -22.72
#